data_ca23167e4dfa721d8748ec99c7582e6a
#
_entry.id   ca23167e4dfa721d8748ec99c7582e6a
#
_cell.length_a   1.000
_cell.length_b   1.000
_cell.length_c   1.000
_cell.angle_alpha   90.00
_cell.angle_beta   90.00
_cell.angle_gamma   90.00
#
_symmetry.space_group_name_H-M   'P 1'
#
loop_
_entity.id
_entity.type
_entity.pdbx_description
1 polymer ?
#
loop_
_entity_poly.entity_id
_entity_poly.type
_entity_poly.pdbx_seq_one_letter_code
_entity_poly.pdbx_strand_id
1 'polypeptide(L)'
;MRPRMICLHATEANIEIIDREMKEMPFDIKHEVDTHLLSMIRSKQPLELQKAYVVEQLNKLMLQEPALLFVTCTNYVALLDEINVTTHIPILKIDEVLYEQLKGIHNPIKMLFTNKETIRGTMQRFRQFVSEEVEVE
;
A
#
# COMPACT_ATOMS: atom_id res chain seq x y z
N MET A 1 19.85 -15.31 -11.52
CA MET A 1 18.39 -15.25 -11.25
C MET A 1 18.04 -13.92 -10.62
N ARG A 2 17.05 -13.23 -11.16
CA ARG A 2 16.59 -11.97 -10.57
C ARG A 2 15.73 -12.23 -9.33
N PRO A 3 15.87 -11.42 -8.26
CA PRO A 3 14.96 -11.52 -7.13
C PRO A 3 13.54 -11.19 -7.55
N ARG A 4 12.57 -11.90 -6.98
CA ARG A 4 11.16 -11.67 -7.28
C ARG A 4 10.58 -10.58 -6.40
N MET A 5 9.90 -9.62 -7.02
CA MET A 5 9.06 -8.65 -6.34
C MET A 5 7.60 -8.98 -6.65
N ILE A 6 6.77 -9.11 -5.63
CA ILE A 6 5.33 -9.23 -5.79
C ILE A 6 4.71 -7.86 -5.53
N CYS A 7 3.92 -7.37 -6.49
CA CYS A 7 3.14 -6.14 -6.35
C CYS A 7 1.69 -6.51 -6.07
N LEU A 8 1.17 -6.07 -4.94
CA LEU A 8 -0.22 -6.31 -4.52
C LEU A 8 -1.06 -5.07 -4.80
N HIS A 9 -2.07 -5.20 -5.65
CA HIS A 9 -2.94 -4.13 -6.11
C HIS A 9 -4.41 -4.40 -5.75
N ALA A 10 -5.19 -3.33 -5.59
CA ALA A 10 -6.65 -3.43 -5.50
C ALA A 10 -7.32 -3.41 -6.88
N THR A 11 -6.65 -2.84 -7.88
CA THR A 11 -7.13 -2.75 -9.26
C THR A 11 -5.99 -2.96 -10.23
N GLU A 12 -6.31 -3.21 -11.51
CA GLU A 12 -5.31 -3.36 -12.57
C GLU A 12 -4.65 -2.04 -12.99
N ALA A 13 -5.17 -0.91 -12.55
CA ALA A 13 -4.77 0.42 -13.04
C ALA A 13 -3.27 0.72 -12.82
N ASN A 14 -2.65 0.15 -11.80
CA ASN A 14 -1.26 0.43 -11.47
C ASN A 14 -0.25 -0.49 -12.19
N ILE A 15 -0.70 -1.56 -12.83
CA ILE A 15 0.20 -2.57 -13.43
C ILE A 15 1.07 -1.93 -14.51
N GLU A 16 0.47 -1.26 -15.46
CA GLU A 16 1.20 -0.63 -16.57
C GLU A 16 2.22 0.42 -16.09
N ILE A 17 1.83 1.20 -15.10
CA ILE A 17 2.69 2.24 -14.53
C ILE A 17 3.91 1.60 -13.85
N ILE A 18 3.68 0.58 -13.03
CA ILE A 18 4.76 -0.14 -12.33
C ILE A 18 5.70 -0.80 -13.34
N ASP A 19 5.16 -1.50 -14.33
CA ASP A 19 5.98 -2.17 -15.34
C ASP A 19 6.86 -1.18 -16.11
N ARG A 20 6.30 -0.03 -16.46
CA ARG A 20 7.05 1.02 -17.16
C ARG A 20 8.16 1.63 -16.30
N GLU A 21 7.81 2.02 -15.07
CA GLU A 21 8.75 2.72 -14.20
C GLU A 21 9.83 1.78 -13.63
N MET A 22 9.51 0.51 -13.47
CA MET A 22 10.42 -0.49 -12.90
C MET A 22 11.17 -1.32 -13.94
N LYS A 23 11.03 -0.98 -15.23
CA LYS A 23 11.59 -1.75 -16.35
C LYS A 23 13.09 -2.01 -16.23
N GLU A 24 13.84 -1.02 -15.75
CA GLU A 24 15.30 -1.10 -15.63
C GLU A 24 15.75 -1.66 -14.27
N MET A 25 14.82 -1.95 -13.37
CA MET A 25 15.14 -2.49 -12.06
C MET A 25 15.44 -3.99 -12.15
N PRO A 26 16.38 -4.50 -11.33
CA PRO A 26 16.81 -5.90 -11.39
C PRO A 26 15.86 -6.87 -10.69
N PHE A 27 14.55 -6.67 -10.82
CA PHE A 27 13.53 -7.53 -10.25
C PHE A 27 12.75 -8.28 -11.31
N ASP A 28 12.36 -9.51 -10.96
CA ASP A 28 11.31 -10.25 -11.67
C ASP A 28 9.98 -9.88 -10.99
N ILE A 29 9.13 -9.14 -11.71
CA ILE A 29 7.90 -8.55 -11.14
C ILE A 29 6.71 -9.45 -11.41
N LYS A 30 6.00 -9.82 -10.34
CA LYS A 30 4.72 -10.51 -10.40
C LYS A 30 3.63 -9.61 -9.83
N HIS A 31 2.54 -9.42 -10.57
CA HIS A 31 1.39 -8.66 -10.12
C HIS A 31 0.29 -9.56 -9.58
N GLU A 32 -0.22 -9.21 -8.40
CA GLU A 32 -1.41 -9.81 -7.81
C GLU A 32 -2.47 -8.73 -7.65
N VAL A 33 -3.64 -8.93 -8.24
CA VAL A 33 -4.76 -7.99 -8.14
C VAL A 33 -5.83 -8.60 -7.23
N ASP A 34 -6.12 -7.92 -6.13
CA ASP A 34 -7.12 -8.34 -5.16
C ASP A 34 -8.18 -7.26 -4.99
N THR A 35 -9.35 -7.49 -5.57
CA THR A 35 -10.49 -6.57 -5.48
C THR A 35 -11.39 -6.85 -4.28
N HIS A 36 -11.18 -7.96 -3.57
CA HIS A 36 -12.10 -8.42 -2.53
C HIS A 36 -12.07 -7.52 -1.29
N LEU A 37 -10.89 -7.04 -0.87
CA LEU A 37 -10.81 -6.15 0.29
C LEU A 37 -11.62 -4.88 0.08
N LEU A 38 -11.54 -4.28 -1.10
CA LEU A 38 -12.32 -3.08 -1.41
C LEU A 38 -13.83 -3.37 -1.37
N SER A 39 -14.25 -4.54 -1.84
CA SER A 39 -15.62 -5.01 -1.72
C SER A 39 -16.07 -5.14 -0.26
N MET A 40 -15.22 -5.70 0.61
CA MET A 40 -15.49 -5.79 2.04
C MET A 40 -15.68 -4.42 2.68
N ILE A 41 -14.84 -3.46 2.32
CA ILE A 41 -14.91 -2.09 2.82
C ILE A 41 -16.20 -1.41 2.37
N ARG A 42 -16.54 -1.52 1.09
CA ARG A 42 -17.76 -0.93 0.52
C ARG A 42 -19.04 -1.52 1.12
N SER A 43 -19.04 -2.80 1.43
CA SER A 43 -20.17 -3.46 2.09
C SER A 43 -20.15 -3.31 3.62
N LYS A 44 -19.23 -2.49 4.15
CA LYS A 44 -19.11 -2.16 5.57
C LYS A 44 -18.95 -3.39 6.47
N GLN A 45 -18.18 -4.36 6.02
CA GLN A 45 -17.87 -5.52 6.85
C GLN A 45 -17.05 -5.12 8.09
N PRO A 46 -17.17 -5.83 9.22
CA PRO A 46 -16.44 -5.50 10.43
C PRO A 46 -14.93 -5.41 10.20
N LEU A 47 -14.28 -4.46 10.87
CA LEU A 47 -12.84 -4.23 10.77
C LEU A 47 -12.04 -5.50 11.07
N GLU A 48 -12.45 -6.28 12.06
CA GLU A 48 -11.77 -7.52 12.45
C GLU A 48 -11.77 -8.56 11.31
N LEU A 49 -12.85 -8.62 10.51
CA LEU A 49 -12.91 -9.47 9.34
C LEU A 49 -11.99 -8.97 8.23
N GLN A 50 -11.93 -7.66 8.02
CA GLN A 50 -11.01 -7.05 7.07
C GLN A 50 -9.55 -7.35 7.43
N LYS A 51 -9.19 -7.22 8.70
CA LYS A 51 -7.85 -7.54 9.20
C LYS A 51 -7.50 -9.01 9.01
N ALA A 52 -8.42 -9.91 9.36
CA ALA A 52 -8.22 -11.34 9.18
C ALA A 52 -8.01 -11.70 7.71
N TYR A 53 -8.76 -11.09 6.81
CA TYR A 53 -8.60 -11.26 5.37
C TYR A 53 -7.22 -10.82 4.89
N VAL A 54 -6.77 -9.64 5.31
CA VAL A 54 -5.45 -9.12 4.94
C VAL A 54 -4.33 -10.05 5.41
N VAL A 55 -4.40 -10.53 6.64
CA VAL A 55 -3.42 -11.50 7.18
C VAL A 55 -3.38 -12.75 6.33
N GLU A 56 -4.54 -13.30 5.96
CA GLU A 56 -4.62 -14.49 5.12
C GLU A 56 -3.98 -14.25 3.74
N GLN A 57 -4.26 -13.12 3.10
CA GLN A 57 -3.67 -12.80 1.81
C GLN A 57 -2.15 -12.61 1.89
N LEU A 58 -1.67 -11.93 2.93
CA LEU A 58 -0.24 -11.77 3.14
C LEU A 58 0.45 -13.13 3.31
N ASN A 59 -0.12 -14.02 4.10
CA ASN A 59 0.46 -15.34 4.31
C ASN A 59 0.55 -16.12 3.00
N LYS A 60 -0.46 -16.04 2.14
CA LYS A 60 -0.43 -16.66 0.81
C LYS A 60 0.70 -16.11 -0.06
N LEU A 61 0.89 -14.79 -0.03
CA LEU A 61 1.96 -14.16 -0.81
C LEU A 61 3.35 -14.51 -0.26
N MET A 62 3.51 -14.55 1.05
CA MET A 62 4.77 -14.92 1.70
C MET A 62 5.20 -16.37 1.42
N LEU A 63 4.24 -17.28 1.19
CA LEU A 63 4.53 -18.66 0.80
C LEU A 63 5.20 -18.75 -0.57
N GLN A 64 5.10 -17.73 -1.39
CA GLN A 64 5.81 -17.65 -2.67
C GLN A 64 7.27 -17.20 -2.53
N GLU A 65 7.70 -16.91 -1.31
CA GLU A 65 9.06 -16.48 -0.96
C GLU A 65 9.58 -15.32 -1.83
N PRO A 66 8.85 -14.20 -1.95
CA PRO A 66 9.37 -13.06 -2.67
C PRO A 66 10.54 -12.41 -1.93
N ALA A 67 11.44 -11.77 -2.68
CA ALA A 67 12.49 -10.95 -2.08
C ALA A 67 11.93 -9.64 -1.51
N LEU A 68 10.82 -9.16 -2.08
CA LEU A 68 10.16 -7.90 -1.70
C LEU A 68 8.68 -7.99 -2.02
N LEU A 69 7.84 -7.52 -1.11
CA LEU A 69 6.41 -7.29 -1.35
C LEU A 69 6.16 -5.79 -1.47
N PHE A 70 5.57 -5.36 -2.58
CA PHE A 70 5.23 -3.96 -2.83
C PHE A 70 3.70 -3.81 -2.83
N VAL A 71 3.16 -3.10 -1.84
CA VAL A 71 1.72 -2.90 -1.67
C VAL A 71 1.33 -1.52 -2.21
N THR A 72 0.53 -1.50 -3.27
CA THR A 72 0.10 -0.27 -3.95
C THR A 72 -1.30 0.19 -3.55
N CYS A 73 -2.04 -0.60 -2.78
CA CYS A 73 -3.39 -0.27 -2.32
C CYS A 73 -3.34 0.45 -0.97
N THR A 74 -3.84 1.68 -0.92
CA THR A 74 -3.84 2.48 0.32
C THR A 74 -4.70 1.87 1.42
N ASN A 75 -5.76 1.15 1.07
CA ASN A 75 -6.58 0.45 2.06
C ASN A 75 -5.83 -0.72 2.70
N TYR A 76 -5.09 -1.50 1.91
CA TYR A 76 -4.20 -2.54 2.44
C TYR A 76 -3.14 -1.95 3.35
N VAL A 77 -2.51 -0.87 2.91
CA VAL A 77 -1.45 -0.20 3.67
C VAL A 77 -1.97 0.28 5.03
N ALA A 78 -3.16 0.89 5.07
CA ALA A 78 -3.77 1.36 6.31
C ALA A 78 -4.05 0.21 7.29
N LEU A 79 -4.55 -0.93 6.79
CA LEU A 79 -4.80 -2.10 7.64
C LEU A 79 -3.50 -2.76 8.11
N LEU A 80 -2.46 -2.76 7.29
CA LEU A 80 -1.15 -3.29 7.68
C LEU A 80 -0.56 -2.58 8.89
N ASP A 81 -0.82 -1.29 9.04
CA ASP A 81 -0.36 -0.53 10.22
C ASP A 81 -1.06 -0.97 11.51
N GLU A 82 -2.28 -1.47 11.40
CA GLU A 82 -3.08 -1.91 12.54
C GLU A 82 -2.86 -3.38 12.91
N ILE A 83 -2.10 -4.10 12.06
CA ILE A 83 -1.82 -5.53 12.22
C ILE A 83 -0.33 -5.72 12.56
N ASN A 84 -0.05 -6.51 13.59
CA ASN A 84 1.32 -6.96 13.85
C ASN A 84 1.69 -8.08 12.88
N VAL A 85 2.36 -7.72 11.79
CA VAL A 85 2.88 -8.70 10.83
C VAL A 85 4.33 -8.95 11.14
N THR A 86 4.65 -10.20 11.51
CA THR A 86 6.03 -10.62 11.67
C THR A 86 6.48 -11.34 10.41
N THR A 87 7.37 -10.71 9.65
CA THR A 87 7.94 -11.30 8.44
C THR A 87 9.37 -10.84 8.25
N HIS A 88 10.19 -11.74 7.71
CA HIS A 88 11.56 -11.40 7.27
C HIS A 88 11.60 -10.82 5.86
N ILE A 89 10.47 -10.83 5.15
CA ILE A 89 10.36 -10.28 3.79
C ILE A 89 10.01 -8.80 3.91
N PRO A 90 10.82 -7.89 3.32
CA PRO A 90 10.50 -6.47 3.34
C PRO A 90 9.17 -6.17 2.66
N ILE A 91 8.37 -5.29 3.26
CA ILE A 91 7.12 -4.80 2.70
C ILE A 91 7.30 -3.30 2.39
N LEU A 92 7.26 -2.96 1.11
CA LEU A 92 7.28 -1.57 0.65
C LEU A 92 5.84 -1.10 0.46
N LYS A 93 5.49 -0.01 1.11
CA LYS A 93 4.16 0.61 1.02
C LYS A 93 4.26 1.84 0.13
N ILE A 94 3.37 1.94 -0.86
CA ILE A 94 3.47 2.94 -1.94
C ILE A 94 3.53 4.38 -1.44
N ASP A 95 2.82 4.68 -0.35
CA ASP A 95 2.73 6.04 0.18
C ASP A 95 3.96 6.48 0.99
N GLU A 96 4.73 5.53 1.55
CA GLU A 96 5.88 5.85 2.40
C GLU A 96 6.98 6.61 1.65
N VAL A 97 7.24 6.22 0.41
CA VAL A 97 8.25 6.89 -0.43
C VAL A 97 7.87 8.35 -0.65
N LEU A 98 6.59 8.60 -0.91
CA LEU A 98 6.07 9.97 -1.08
C LEU A 98 6.17 10.76 0.22
N TYR A 99 5.74 10.17 1.34
CA TYR A 99 5.74 10.87 2.63
C TYR A 99 7.16 11.24 3.09
N GLU A 100 8.13 10.38 2.84
CA GLU A 100 9.54 10.69 3.15
C GLU A 100 10.02 11.96 2.41
N GLN A 101 9.58 12.14 1.17
CA GLN A 101 9.93 13.34 0.40
C GLN A 101 9.18 14.59 0.88
N LEU A 102 7.98 14.43 1.43
CA LEU A 102 7.18 15.54 1.93
C LEU A 102 7.65 16.09 3.27
N LYS A 103 8.45 15.37 4.03
CA LYS A 103 8.95 15.79 5.35
C LYS A 103 9.71 17.12 5.33
N GLY A 104 10.36 17.46 4.23
CA GLY A 104 11.13 18.72 4.09
C GLY A 104 10.33 19.88 3.49
N ILE A 105 9.05 19.69 3.21
CA ILE A 105 8.21 20.71 2.57
C ILE A 105 7.53 21.56 3.64
N HIS A 106 7.67 22.87 3.52
CA HIS A 106 7.06 23.85 4.43
C HIS A 106 5.87 24.59 3.82
N ASN A 107 5.66 24.46 2.51
CA ASN A 107 4.52 25.05 1.82
C ASN A 107 3.24 24.26 2.08
N PRO A 108 2.06 24.88 2.00
CA PRO A 108 0.78 24.15 2.07
C PRO A 108 0.70 23.06 1.01
N ILE A 109 0.13 21.91 1.39
CA ILE A 109 -0.02 20.76 0.51
C ILE A 109 -1.50 20.60 0.19
N LYS A 110 -1.81 20.47 -1.10
CA LYS A 110 -3.16 20.12 -1.56
C LYS A 110 -3.20 18.64 -1.93
N MET A 111 -4.09 17.90 -1.29
CA MET A 111 -4.30 16.48 -1.58
C MET A 111 -5.60 16.28 -2.34
N LEU A 112 -5.51 15.57 -3.46
CA LEU A 112 -6.64 15.24 -4.31
C LEU A 112 -6.90 13.73 -4.24
N PHE A 113 -8.14 13.35 -4.05
CA PHE A 113 -8.55 11.96 -3.96
C PHE A 113 -9.56 11.63 -5.04
N THR A 114 -9.35 10.52 -5.73
CA THR A 114 -10.30 9.98 -6.71
C THR A 114 -11.28 9.00 -6.07
N ASN A 115 -10.97 8.51 -4.87
CA ASN A 115 -11.79 7.56 -4.14
C ASN A 115 -11.94 8.01 -2.68
N LYS A 116 -13.15 8.39 -2.29
CA LYS A 116 -13.44 8.89 -0.94
C LYS A 116 -13.16 7.86 0.16
N GLU A 117 -13.22 6.56 -0.16
CA GLU A 117 -12.99 5.48 0.80
C GLU A 117 -11.54 5.40 1.25
N THR A 118 -10.62 6.04 0.53
CA THR A 118 -9.19 6.05 0.87
C THR A 118 -8.79 7.26 1.72
N ILE A 119 -9.64 8.28 1.85
CA ILE A 119 -9.27 9.55 2.49
C ILE A 119 -8.84 9.35 3.93
N ARG A 120 -9.66 8.66 4.72
CA ARG A 120 -9.39 8.50 6.16
C ARG A 120 -8.08 7.77 6.43
N GLY A 121 -7.88 6.62 5.80
CA GLY A 121 -6.66 5.81 5.98
C GLY A 121 -5.41 6.54 5.49
N THR A 122 -5.50 7.21 4.34
CA THR A 122 -4.40 7.99 3.78
C THR A 122 -4.03 9.16 4.69
N MET A 123 -5.01 9.91 5.18
CA MET A 123 -4.73 11.05 6.07
C MET A 123 -4.15 10.61 7.41
N GLN A 124 -4.63 9.50 7.96
CA GLN A 124 -4.09 8.94 9.19
C GLN A 124 -2.60 8.58 9.03
N ARG A 125 -2.24 7.91 7.95
CA ARG A 125 -0.85 7.57 7.65
C ARG A 125 -0.01 8.82 7.34
N PHE A 126 -0.54 9.74 6.56
CA PHE A 126 0.14 11.00 6.25
C PHE A 126 0.57 11.71 7.54
N ARG A 127 -0.32 11.81 8.53
CA ARG A 127 -0.02 12.47 9.81
C ARG A 127 1.01 11.73 10.67
N GLN A 128 1.20 10.43 10.45
CA GLN A 128 2.27 9.68 11.12
C GLN A 128 3.67 10.03 10.57
N PHE A 129 3.76 10.36 9.29
CA PHE A 129 5.04 10.61 8.60
C PHE A 129 5.36 12.10 8.45
N VAL A 130 4.36 12.95 8.36
CA VAL A 130 4.51 14.37 8.09
C VAL A 130 4.00 15.17 9.30
N SER A 131 4.76 16.18 9.71
CA SER A 131 4.43 17.02 10.86
C SER A 131 3.04 17.65 10.73
N GLU A 132 2.32 17.76 11.85
CA GLU A 132 1.03 18.45 11.92
C GLU A 132 1.15 19.96 11.59
N GLU A 133 2.35 20.52 11.63
CA GLU A 133 2.62 21.89 11.22
C GLU A 133 2.46 22.11 9.71
N VAL A 134 2.47 21.01 8.91
CA VAL A 134 2.23 21.10 7.49
C VAL A 134 0.73 21.23 7.25
N GLU A 135 0.34 22.35 6.60
CA GLU A 135 -1.05 22.62 6.23
C GLU A 135 -1.46 21.74 5.05
N VAL A 136 -2.63 21.08 5.15
CA VAL A 136 -3.19 20.23 4.11
C VAL A 136 -4.59 20.73 3.74
N GLU A 137 -4.82 20.92 2.45
CA GLU A 137 -6.14 21.20 1.88
C GLU A 137 -6.74 19.97 1.20
#